data_a23c8f9041435f2967839251d35cff79
#
_entry.id   a23c8f9041435f2967839251d35cff79
#
_cell.length_a   1.000
_cell.length_b   1.000
_cell.length_c   1.000
_cell.angle_alpha   90.00
_cell.angle_beta   90.00
_cell.angle_gamma   90.00
#
_symmetry.space_group_name_H-M   'P 1'
#
loop_
_entity.id
_entity.type
_entity.pdbx_description
1 polymer ?
#
loop_
_entity_poly.entity_id
_entity_poly.type
_entity_poly.pdbx_seq_one_letter_code
_entity_poly.pdbx_strand_id
1 'polypeptide(L)'
;EQEVDIKIIELPCPELEGTKANEYEVIGSQVDYRLAQRQSPYVMLKYVRKVVKHRPTQQVKTAPAPAGIFSRNQFDVSFIVGLLIDKFLYHQPLYRQHQKLERSGITLCRATLTNLSHRSISLLVPIVDAQLGNVLRSHVLAMDETSIKAGNRKKGKLHQGYYLPVYGDQDEMVFNYSPSKSRAQIEA
;
A
#
# COMPACT_ATOMS: atom_id res chain seq x y z
N GLU A 1 23.84 -7.95 15.40
CA GLU A 1 23.10 -7.20 14.35
C GLU A 1 22.56 -8.24 13.38
N GLN A 2 21.24 -8.40 13.31
CA GLN A 2 20.62 -9.21 12.26
C GLN A 2 20.60 -8.37 11.00
N GLU A 3 21.45 -8.69 10.03
CA GLU A 3 21.38 -8.05 8.72
C GLU A 3 20.13 -8.55 7.98
N VAL A 4 19.38 -7.60 7.45
CA VAL A 4 18.23 -7.90 6.58
C VAL A 4 18.77 -8.40 5.24
N ASP A 5 18.30 -9.54 4.76
CA ASP A 5 18.70 -10.09 3.47
C ASP A 5 18.47 -9.08 2.33
N ILE A 6 19.48 -8.86 1.51
CA ILE A 6 19.40 -7.96 0.36
C ILE A 6 19.26 -8.82 -0.90
N LYS A 7 18.15 -8.61 -1.63
CA LYS A 7 17.96 -9.15 -2.98
C LYS A 7 18.31 -8.10 -4.01
N ILE A 8 19.35 -8.35 -4.79
CA ILE A 8 19.76 -7.46 -5.89
C ILE A 8 18.87 -7.74 -7.11
N ILE A 9 18.30 -6.68 -7.70
CA ILE A 9 17.50 -6.72 -8.93
C ILE A 9 18.14 -5.74 -9.91
N GLU A 10 18.72 -6.26 -10.98
CA GLU A 10 19.23 -5.44 -12.07
C GLU A 10 18.07 -5.12 -13.02
N LEU A 11 17.86 -3.85 -13.30
CA LEU A 11 16.82 -3.42 -14.23
C LEU A 11 17.42 -3.29 -15.64
N PRO A 12 16.70 -3.76 -16.66
CA PRO A 12 17.14 -3.61 -18.04
C PRO A 12 17.23 -2.12 -18.40
N CYS A 13 18.20 -1.79 -19.23
CA CYS A 13 18.37 -0.46 -19.79
C CYS A 13 18.02 -0.52 -21.28
N PRO A 14 16.86 -0.01 -21.72
CA PRO A 14 16.39 -0.13 -23.10
C PRO A 14 17.40 0.42 -24.11
N GLU A 15 18.17 1.43 -23.74
CA GLU A 15 19.20 2.03 -24.56
C GLU A 15 20.37 1.08 -24.88
N LEU A 16 20.60 0.05 -24.03
CA LEU A 16 21.65 -0.95 -24.23
C LEU A 16 21.17 -2.22 -24.92
N GLU A 17 19.86 -2.40 -25.13
CA GLU A 17 19.26 -3.62 -25.70
C GLU A 17 18.88 -3.48 -27.17
N GLY A 18 19.13 -2.33 -27.78
CA GLY A 18 18.74 -2.03 -29.17
C GLY A 18 19.89 -2.05 -30.18
N THR A 19 19.57 -1.91 -31.47
CA THR A 19 20.54 -1.80 -32.59
C THR A 19 21.51 -0.62 -32.46
N LYS A 20 21.17 0.36 -31.62
CA LYS A 20 21.98 1.54 -31.30
C LYS A 20 22.76 1.43 -29.99
N ALA A 21 22.86 0.25 -29.42
CA ALA A 21 23.58 0.04 -28.15
C ALA A 21 25.04 0.56 -28.17
N ASN A 22 25.68 0.50 -29.34
CA ASN A 22 27.06 0.98 -29.50
C ASN A 22 27.23 2.51 -29.40
N GLU A 23 26.12 3.29 -29.48
CA GLU A 23 26.13 4.73 -29.31
C GLU A 23 26.14 5.19 -27.85
N TYR A 24 25.92 4.23 -26.92
CA TYR A 24 25.84 4.50 -25.50
C TYR A 24 27.05 3.92 -24.75
N GLU A 25 27.40 4.57 -23.66
CA GLU A 25 28.45 4.17 -22.74
C GLU A 25 27.90 4.16 -21.31
N VAL A 26 28.13 3.06 -20.60
CA VAL A 26 27.77 2.98 -19.18
C VAL A 26 28.77 3.80 -18.37
N ILE A 27 28.31 4.88 -17.76
CA ILE A 27 29.15 5.78 -16.96
C ILE A 27 28.94 5.59 -15.44
N GLY A 28 27.98 4.74 -15.04
CA GLY A 28 27.71 4.46 -13.65
C GLY A 28 26.41 3.68 -13.44
N SER A 29 26.06 3.49 -12.18
CA SER A 29 24.79 2.88 -11.76
C SER A 29 24.14 3.71 -10.67
N GLN A 30 22.84 3.83 -10.71
CA GLN A 30 22.05 4.39 -9.63
C GLN A 30 21.39 3.24 -8.85
N VAL A 31 21.41 3.34 -7.53
CA VAL A 31 20.90 2.30 -6.64
C VAL A 31 19.73 2.85 -5.86
N ASP A 32 18.60 2.15 -5.92
CA ASP A 32 17.41 2.43 -5.12
C ASP A 32 17.10 1.21 -4.25
N TYR A 33 16.69 1.46 -3.00
CA TYR A 33 16.31 0.42 -2.07
C TYR A 33 14.81 0.44 -1.81
N ARG A 34 14.19 -0.74 -1.78
CA ARG A 34 12.79 -0.92 -1.35
C ARG A 34 12.70 -2.04 -0.33
N LEU A 35 11.99 -1.79 0.75
CA LEU A 35 11.67 -2.83 1.72
C LEU A 35 10.50 -3.67 1.19
N ALA A 36 10.71 -4.97 1.06
CA ALA A 36 9.73 -5.96 0.65
C ALA A 36 9.46 -6.96 1.78
N GLN A 37 8.30 -7.60 1.75
CA GLN A 37 7.96 -8.68 2.68
C GLN A 37 7.89 -10.01 1.92
N ARG A 38 8.53 -11.04 2.48
CA ARG A 38 8.26 -12.45 2.20
C ARG A 38 7.43 -13.03 3.34
N GLN A 39 6.91 -14.24 3.19
CA GLN A 39 6.19 -14.94 4.27
C GLN A 39 6.99 -15.02 5.59
N SER A 40 8.28 -14.85 5.59
CA SER A 40 9.26 -14.58 6.65
C SER A 40 10.64 -15.05 6.14
N PRO A 41 11.73 -14.31 6.23
CA PRO A 41 11.94 -12.98 6.80
C PRO A 41 11.68 -11.83 5.81
N TYR A 42 11.75 -10.57 6.29
CA TYR A 42 11.77 -9.39 5.44
C TYR A 42 13.04 -9.36 4.58
N VAL A 43 12.94 -8.77 3.37
CA VAL A 43 14.09 -8.59 2.46
C VAL A 43 14.16 -7.14 2.01
N MET A 44 15.37 -6.63 1.83
CA MET A 44 15.62 -5.34 1.22
C MET A 44 15.85 -5.55 -0.29
N LEU A 45 14.96 -5.01 -1.13
CA LEU A 45 15.13 -5.04 -2.58
C LEU A 45 16.06 -3.89 -2.99
N LYS A 46 17.23 -4.23 -3.50
CA LYS A 46 18.21 -3.28 -4.05
C LYS A 46 18.03 -3.23 -5.57
N TYR A 47 17.47 -2.14 -6.09
CA TYR A 47 17.35 -1.92 -7.53
C TYR A 47 18.59 -1.20 -8.03
N VAL A 48 19.33 -1.82 -8.94
CA VAL A 48 20.52 -1.24 -9.59
C VAL A 48 20.11 -0.77 -10.98
N ARG A 49 20.21 0.52 -11.24
CA ARG A 49 19.84 1.14 -12.51
C ARG A 49 21.08 1.69 -13.20
N LYS A 50 21.34 1.26 -14.43
CA LYS A 50 22.47 1.76 -15.21
C LYS A 50 22.26 3.21 -15.62
N VAL A 51 23.32 4.00 -15.51
CA VAL A 51 23.39 5.36 -16.03
C VAL A 51 24.22 5.30 -17.31
N VAL A 52 23.64 5.72 -18.41
CA VAL A 52 24.25 5.66 -19.74
C VAL A 52 24.44 7.06 -20.30
N LYS A 53 25.53 7.24 -21.02
CA LYS A 53 25.83 8.48 -21.76
C LYS A 53 25.78 8.21 -23.25
N HIS A 54 24.98 8.98 -23.96
CA HIS A 54 24.90 8.93 -25.43
C HIS A 54 26.13 9.63 -26.01
N ARG A 55 27.00 8.87 -26.67
CA ARG A 55 28.30 9.39 -27.16
C ARG A 55 28.18 10.59 -28.09
N PRO A 56 27.29 10.58 -29.13
CA PRO A 56 27.19 11.71 -30.05
C PRO A 56 26.67 13.00 -29.41
N THR A 57 25.62 12.93 -28.57
CA THR A 57 24.95 14.12 -27.99
C THR A 57 25.41 14.44 -26.57
N GLN A 58 26.24 13.61 -25.95
CA GLN A 58 26.69 13.73 -24.57
C GLN A 58 25.56 13.76 -23.53
N GLN A 59 24.34 13.41 -23.91
CA GLN A 59 23.19 13.33 -22.99
C GLN A 59 23.32 12.13 -22.05
N VAL A 60 23.05 12.37 -20.77
CA VAL A 60 23.03 11.33 -19.74
C VAL A 60 21.59 10.87 -19.52
N LYS A 61 21.35 9.55 -19.52
CA LYS A 61 20.09 8.91 -19.22
C LYS A 61 20.26 7.86 -18.14
N THR A 62 19.25 7.73 -17.28
CA THR A 62 19.18 6.67 -16.27
C THR A 62 17.98 5.80 -16.58
N ALA A 63 18.14 4.48 -16.44
CA ALA A 63 17.02 3.55 -16.55
C ALA A 63 15.86 3.98 -15.63
N PRO A 64 14.59 3.85 -16.08
CA PRO A 64 13.44 4.29 -15.28
C PRO A 64 13.42 3.59 -13.92
N ALA A 65 12.95 4.30 -12.90
CA ALA A 65 12.73 3.70 -11.59
C ALA A 65 11.59 2.67 -11.67
N PRO A 66 11.66 1.59 -10.86
CA PRO A 66 10.57 0.63 -10.82
C PRO A 66 9.28 1.32 -10.39
N ALA A 67 8.18 1.01 -11.07
CA ALA A 67 6.86 1.52 -10.70
C ALA A 67 6.54 1.16 -9.25
N GLY A 68 5.99 2.10 -8.50
CA GLY A 68 5.55 1.90 -7.12
C GLY A 68 4.08 2.28 -6.99
N ILE A 69 3.38 1.71 -6.01
CA ILE A 69 1.98 2.07 -5.72
C ILE A 69 1.86 3.56 -5.39
N PHE A 70 2.86 4.10 -4.70
CA PHE A 70 2.91 5.52 -4.34
C PHE A 70 4.15 6.16 -4.91
N SER A 71 4.05 7.42 -5.32
CA SER A 71 5.22 8.22 -5.68
C SER A 71 6.19 8.36 -4.49
N ARG A 72 7.49 8.23 -4.76
CA ARG A 72 8.57 8.30 -3.75
C ARG A 72 8.41 7.31 -2.59
N ASN A 73 7.85 6.14 -2.88
CA ASN A 73 7.68 5.08 -1.90
C ASN A 73 8.91 4.16 -1.86
N GLN A 74 9.37 3.84 -0.65
CA GLN A 74 10.47 2.91 -0.39
C GLN A 74 9.99 1.50 -0.03
N PHE A 75 8.68 1.27 -0.04
CA PHE A 75 8.07 -0.01 0.31
C PHE A 75 7.56 -0.72 -0.92
N ASP A 76 7.89 -1.99 -1.03
CA ASP A 76 7.35 -2.86 -2.07
C ASP A 76 5.87 -3.17 -1.82
N VAL A 77 5.15 -3.54 -2.87
CA VAL A 77 3.73 -3.95 -2.79
C VAL A 77 3.54 -5.05 -1.75
N SER A 78 4.42 -6.06 -1.73
CA SER A 78 4.34 -7.20 -0.82
C SER A 78 4.38 -6.77 0.65
N PHE A 79 5.18 -5.76 0.99
CA PHE A 79 5.22 -5.22 2.35
C PHE A 79 3.90 -4.52 2.71
N ILE A 80 3.34 -3.73 1.79
CA ILE A 80 2.08 -3.01 2.00
C ILE A 80 0.92 -3.99 2.18
N VAL A 81 0.83 -5.00 1.33
CA VAL A 81 -0.19 -6.05 1.42
C VAL A 81 -0.06 -6.81 2.75
N GLY A 82 1.17 -7.21 3.13
CA GLY A 82 1.41 -7.88 4.40
C GLY A 82 1.00 -7.04 5.61
N LEU A 83 1.26 -5.72 5.59
CA LEU A 83 0.85 -4.78 6.63
C LEU A 83 -0.68 -4.75 6.81
N LEU A 84 -1.44 -4.75 5.70
CA LEU A 84 -2.90 -4.75 5.73
C LEU A 84 -3.46 -6.10 6.18
N ILE A 85 -2.91 -7.21 5.67
CA ILE A 85 -3.31 -8.57 6.06
C ILE A 85 -3.08 -8.78 7.57
N ASP A 86 -1.89 -8.45 8.06
CA ASP A 86 -1.57 -8.56 9.48
C ASP A 86 -2.56 -7.71 10.32
N LYS A 87 -2.93 -6.51 9.86
CA LYS A 87 -3.82 -5.62 10.59
C LYS A 87 -5.29 -6.09 10.56
N PHE A 88 -5.82 -6.46 9.41
CA PHE A 88 -7.26 -6.66 9.23
C PHE A 88 -7.68 -8.12 9.25
N LEU A 89 -6.88 -9.03 8.72
CA LEU A 89 -7.17 -10.46 8.74
C LEU A 89 -6.71 -11.11 10.04
N TYR A 90 -5.49 -10.80 10.48
CA TYR A 90 -4.92 -11.37 11.73
C TYR A 90 -5.10 -10.48 12.95
N HIS A 91 -5.83 -9.37 12.84
CA HIS A 91 -6.12 -8.43 13.91
C HIS A 91 -4.89 -7.96 14.69
N GLN A 92 -3.72 -7.92 14.05
CA GLN A 92 -2.48 -7.50 14.66
C GLN A 92 -2.37 -5.97 14.68
N PRO A 93 -2.37 -5.32 15.86
CA PRO A 93 -2.22 -3.87 15.95
C PRO A 93 -0.92 -3.38 15.31
N LEU A 94 -0.93 -2.21 14.67
CA LEU A 94 0.28 -1.62 14.06
C LEU A 94 1.45 -1.51 15.04
N TYR A 95 1.18 -1.31 16.33
CA TYR A 95 2.22 -1.30 17.36
C TYR A 95 2.95 -2.65 17.44
N ARG A 96 2.24 -3.78 17.43
CA ARG A 96 2.87 -5.11 17.45
C ARG A 96 3.62 -5.42 16.17
N GLN A 97 3.10 -4.98 15.01
CA GLN A 97 3.80 -5.08 13.73
C GLN A 97 5.10 -4.27 13.76
N HIS A 98 5.06 -3.05 14.30
CA HIS A 98 6.25 -2.23 14.51
C HIS A 98 7.31 -2.94 15.36
N GLN A 99 6.90 -3.52 16.51
CA GLN A 99 7.82 -4.30 17.36
C GLN A 99 8.41 -5.52 16.63
N LYS A 100 7.63 -6.19 15.76
CA LYS A 100 8.11 -7.32 14.94
C LYS A 100 9.19 -6.85 13.97
N LEU A 101 9.02 -5.68 13.33
CA LEU A 101 10.01 -5.07 12.46
C LEU A 101 11.29 -4.72 13.22
N GLU A 102 11.17 -4.06 14.38
CA GLU A 102 12.34 -3.72 15.22
C GLU A 102 13.14 -4.97 15.62
N ARG A 103 12.46 -6.06 16.03
CA ARG A 103 13.11 -7.34 16.35
C ARG A 103 13.78 -7.99 15.12
N SER A 104 13.33 -7.67 13.91
CA SER A 104 13.94 -8.11 12.64
C SER A 104 15.05 -7.16 12.15
N GLY A 105 15.50 -6.21 12.99
CA GLY A 105 16.54 -5.24 12.64
C GLY A 105 16.08 -4.08 11.76
N ILE A 106 14.77 -3.93 11.54
CA ILE A 106 14.21 -2.88 10.66
C ILE A 106 13.72 -1.72 11.52
N THR A 107 14.41 -0.58 11.44
CA THR A 107 14.03 0.64 12.16
C THR A 107 13.10 1.50 11.31
N LEU A 108 11.84 1.59 11.70
CA LEU A 108 10.83 2.45 11.08
C LEU A 108 10.12 3.28 12.14
N CYS A 109 9.72 4.50 11.78
CA CYS A 109 8.87 5.29 12.66
C CYS A 109 7.42 4.74 12.66
N ARG A 110 6.78 4.67 13.82
CA ARG A 110 5.37 4.25 13.93
C ARG A 110 4.43 5.09 13.06
N ALA A 111 4.70 6.39 12.95
CA ALA A 111 3.94 7.27 12.08
C ALA A 111 4.02 6.84 10.61
N THR A 112 5.15 6.31 10.15
CA THR A 112 5.32 5.80 8.79
C THR A 112 4.37 4.62 8.53
N LEU A 113 4.29 3.64 9.44
CA LEU A 113 3.36 2.51 9.31
C LEU A 113 1.90 2.98 9.31
N THR A 114 1.55 3.92 10.19
CA THR A 114 0.19 4.48 10.25
C THR A 114 -0.16 5.18 8.95
N ASN A 115 0.69 6.05 8.46
CA ASN A 115 0.48 6.79 7.20
C ASN A 115 0.41 5.84 5.99
N LEU A 116 1.28 4.82 5.96
CA LEU A 116 1.26 3.81 4.91
C LEU A 116 -0.05 3.04 4.90
N SER A 117 -0.51 2.57 6.08
CA SER A 117 -1.80 1.88 6.23
C SER A 117 -2.96 2.77 5.75
N HIS A 118 -3.04 4.04 6.17
CA HIS A 118 -4.10 4.95 5.74
C HIS A 118 -4.11 5.16 4.23
N ARG A 119 -2.95 5.44 3.63
CA ARG A 119 -2.84 5.62 2.18
C ARG A 119 -3.24 4.36 1.41
N SER A 120 -2.87 3.19 1.92
CA SER A 120 -3.18 1.91 1.28
C SER A 120 -4.67 1.57 1.36
N ILE A 121 -5.32 1.85 2.49
CA ILE A 121 -6.77 1.71 2.64
C ILE A 121 -7.51 2.59 1.63
N SER A 122 -7.04 3.84 1.43
CA SER A 122 -7.65 4.76 0.46
C SER A 122 -7.62 4.24 -0.98
N LEU A 123 -6.67 3.35 -1.32
CA LEU A 123 -6.65 2.71 -2.65
C LEU A 123 -7.75 1.65 -2.83
N LEU A 124 -8.33 1.15 -1.74
CA LEU A 124 -9.39 0.15 -1.78
C LEU A 124 -10.78 0.77 -1.92
N VAL A 125 -10.93 2.09 -1.75
CA VAL A 125 -12.20 2.79 -1.84
C VAL A 125 -12.96 2.49 -3.15
N PRO A 126 -12.34 2.55 -4.36
CA PRO A 126 -13.05 2.25 -5.60
C PRO A 126 -13.61 0.82 -5.66
N ILE A 127 -12.97 -0.14 -4.96
CA ILE A 127 -13.45 -1.53 -4.89
C ILE A 127 -14.71 -1.58 -4.03
N VAL A 128 -14.70 -0.89 -2.87
CA VAL A 128 -15.85 -0.81 -1.98
C VAL A 128 -17.03 -0.10 -2.66
N ASP A 129 -16.77 0.99 -3.39
CA ASP A 129 -17.78 1.72 -4.15
C ASP A 129 -18.41 0.85 -5.24
N ALA A 130 -17.59 0.08 -5.97
CA ALA A 130 -18.07 -0.86 -6.98
C ALA A 130 -18.91 -2.00 -6.35
N GLN A 131 -18.48 -2.53 -5.21
CA GLN A 131 -19.21 -3.54 -4.47
C GLN A 131 -20.55 -2.99 -3.96
N LEU A 132 -20.58 -1.78 -3.41
CA LEU A 132 -21.82 -1.12 -3.00
C LEU A 132 -22.77 -0.96 -4.19
N GLY A 133 -22.25 -0.52 -5.34
CA GLY A 133 -23.04 -0.40 -6.57
C GLY A 133 -23.64 -1.75 -7.03
N ASN A 134 -22.96 -2.86 -6.79
CA ASN A 134 -23.48 -4.20 -7.08
C ASN A 134 -24.58 -4.60 -6.08
N VAL A 135 -24.33 -4.44 -4.78
CA VAL A 135 -25.31 -4.75 -3.72
C VAL A 135 -26.61 -3.96 -3.92
N LEU A 136 -26.51 -2.68 -4.26
CA LEU A 136 -27.70 -1.83 -4.49
C LEU A 136 -28.53 -2.21 -5.72
N ARG A 137 -28.03 -3.11 -6.59
CA ARG A 137 -28.81 -3.67 -7.72
C ARG A 137 -29.64 -4.90 -7.34
N SER A 138 -29.50 -5.41 -6.12
CA SER A 138 -30.25 -6.55 -5.62
C SER A 138 -31.74 -6.26 -5.57
N HIS A 139 -32.57 -7.27 -5.81
CA HIS A 139 -34.05 -7.17 -5.72
C HIS A 139 -34.52 -6.99 -4.27
N VAL A 140 -33.75 -7.54 -3.32
CA VAL A 140 -34.04 -7.41 -1.89
C VAL A 140 -32.78 -6.92 -1.20
N LEU A 141 -32.92 -5.85 -0.41
CA LEU A 141 -31.85 -5.34 0.44
C LEU A 141 -32.23 -5.55 1.90
N ALA A 142 -31.34 -6.13 2.66
CA ALA A 142 -31.42 -6.18 4.11
C ALA A 142 -30.37 -5.23 4.71
N MET A 143 -30.77 -4.46 5.72
CA MET A 143 -29.90 -3.53 6.41
C MET A 143 -30.03 -3.71 7.91
N ASP A 144 -28.90 -3.69 8.60
CA ASP A 144 -28.83 -3.72 10.06
C ASP A 144 -27.99 -2.56 10.57
N GLU A 145 -27.90 -2.38 11.86
CA GLU A 145 -27.17 -1.31 12.51
C GLU A 145 -26.34 -1.83 13.68
N THR A 146 -25.05 -1.61 13.63
CA THR A 146 -24.13 -1.94 14.73
C THR A 146 -23.45 -0.68 15.26
N SER A 147 -23.61 -0.37 16.53
CA SER A 147 -22.93 0.77 17.15
C SER A 147 -21.45 0.51 17.36
N ILE A 148 -20.63 1.53 17.10
CA ILE A 148 -19.17 1.49 17.30
C ILE A 148 -18.71 2.75 18.02
N LYS A 149 -17.72 2.62 18.88
CA LYS A 149 -17.00 3.78 19.45
C LYS A 149 -15.88 4.19 18.51
N ALA A 150 -16.02 5.34 17.85
CA ALA A 150 -15.02 5.88 16.94
C ALA A 150 -14.26 7.05 17.57
N GLY A 151 -13.01 7.22 17.17
CA GLY A 151 -12.21 8.38 17.58
C GLY A 151 -12.82 9.67 17.01
N ASN A 152 -12.87 10.74 17.80
CA ASN A 152 -13.34 12.03 17.36
C ASN A 152 -12.16 12.96 17.04
N ARG A 153 -12.43 14.02 16.26
CA ARG A 153 -11.49 15.13 15.97
C ARG A 153 -10.97 15.84 17.23
N LYS A 154 -11.64 15.68 18.37
CA LYS A 154 -11.20 16.22 19.68
C LYS A 154 -10.40 15.17 20.42
N LYS A 155 -9.16 15.50 20.82
CA LYS A 155 -8.29 14.63 21.62
C LYS A 155 -9.02 14.06 22.84
N GLY A 156 -8.93 12.73 23.01
CA GLY A 156 -9.33 12.03 24.24
C GLY A 156 -10.82 11.67 24.38
N LYS A 157 -11.67 11.95 23.38
CA LYS A 157 -13.07 11.53 23.42
C LYS A 157 -13.43 10.66 22.23
N LEU A 158 -13.95 9.47 22.51
CA LEU A 158 -14.63 8.64 21.50
C LEU A 158 -16.07 9.09 21.39
N HIS A 159 -16.61 9.17 20.17
CA HIS A 159 -18.04 9.35 19.94
C HIS A 159 -18.66 8.03 19.46
N GLN A 160 -19.94 7.91 19.63
CA GLN A 160 -20.70 6.81 19.09
C GLN A 160 -20.95 7.04 17.61
N GLY A 161 -20.49 6.12 16.78
CA GLY A 161 -20.82 6.01 15.37
C GLY A 161 -21.53 4.69 15.12
N TYR A 162 -21.88 4.42 13.87
CA TYR A 162 -22.64 3.24 13.47
C TYR A 162 -22.04 2.66 12.20
N TYR A 163 -21.95 1.33 12.15
CA TYR A 163 -21.80 0.60 10.92
C TYR A 163 -23.19 0.16 10.45
N LEU A 164 -23.43 0.35 9.18
CA LEU A 164 -24.64 -0.03 8.48
C LEU A 164 -24.24 -1.09 7.45
N PRO A 165 -24.27 -2.40 7.81
CA PRO A 165 -24.13 -3.44 6.83
C PRO A 165 -25.35 -3.47 5.91
N VAL A 166 -25.10 -3.49 4.62
CA VAL A 166 -26.12 -3.63 3.57
C VAL A 166 -25.87 -4.97 2.90
N TYR A 167 -26.85 -5.83 2.91
CA TYR A 167 -26.83 -7.16 2.33
C TYR A 167 -27.63 -7.19 1.04
N GLY A 168 -27.06 -7.79 -0.01
CA GLY A 168 -27.73 -8.11 -1.26
C GLY A 168 -28.28 -9.54 -1.28
N ASP A 169 -29.02 -9.87 -2.32
CA ASP A 169 -29.58 -11.21 -2.57
C ASP A 169 -28.58 -12.22 -3.11
N GLN A 170 -27.38 -11.82 -3.45
CA GLN A 170 -26.29 -12.67 -3.95
C GLN A 170 -25.19 -12.94 -2.92
N ASP A 171 -25.55 -12.95 -1.64
CA ASP A 171 -24.62 -13.18 -0.53
C ASP A 171 -23.48 -12.13 -0.43
N GLU A 172 -23.71 -10.95 -1.01
CA GLU A 172 -22.80 -9.82 -0.94
C GLU A 172 -23.17 -8.87 0.20
N MET A 173 -22.16 -8.33 0.87
CA MET A 173 -22.32 -7.40 1.98
C MET A 173 -21.32 -6.25 1.89
N VAL A 174 -21.81 -5.03 2.16
CA VAL A 174 -20.97 -3.84 2.30
C VAL A 174 -21.26 -3.13 3.61
N PHE A 175 -20.20 -2.66 4.28
CA PHE A 175 -20.32 -1.88 5.51
C PHE A 175 -20.16 -0.40 5.21
N ASN A 176 -21.17 0.39 5.52
CA ASN A 176 -21.11 1.84 5.50
C ASN A 176 -20.95 2.38 6.92
N TYR A 177 -20.12 3.41 7.09
CA TYR A 177 -19.96 4.09 8.36
C TYR A 177 -20.80 5.36 8.40
N SER A 178 -21.61 5.51 9.44
CA SER A 178 -22.35 6.75 9.72
C SER A 178 -21.96 7.31 11.09
N PRO A 179 -21.67 8.63 11.19
CA PRO A 179 -21.41 9.27 12.48
C PRO A 179 -22.68 9.50 13.30
N SER A 180 -23.88 9.34 12.72
CA SER A 180 -25.17 9.51 13.39
C SER A 180 -26.24 8.62 12.79
N LYS A 181 -27.36 8.45 13.51
CA LYS A 181 -28.58 7.74 13.04
C LYS A 181 -29.52 8.62 12.21
N SER A 182 -29.08 9.76 11.71
CA SER A 182 -29.97 10.64 10.97
C SER A 182 -30.33 10.02 9.61
N ARG A 183 -31.63 10.04 9.27
CA ARG A 183 -32.20 9.53 8.01
C ARG A 183 -31.48 10.09 6.78
N ALA A 184 -31.12 11.38 6.82
CA ALA A 184 -30.39 12.05 5.74
C ALA A 184 -28.99 11.48 5.46
N GLN A 185 -28.39 10.70 6.38
CA GLN A 185 -27.09 10.03 6.19
C GLN A 185 -27.22 8.55 5.81
N ILE A 186 -28.42 8.01 5.89
CA ILE A 186 -28.72 6.63 5.47
C ILE A 186 -29.18 6.62 4.01
N GLU A 187 -29.78 7.71 3.55
CA GLU A 187 -30.32 7.90 2.18
C GLU A 187 -29.30 8.55 1.23
N ALA A 188 -28.10 8.92 1.69
CA ALA A 188 -27.01 9.52 0.89
C ALA A 188 -25.99 8.48 0.45
#